data_cee94948b842ff7c3e6c800b145b0178
#
_entry.id   cee94948b842ff7c3e6c800b145b0178
#
_cell.length_a   1.000
_cell.length_b   1.000
_cell.length_c   1.000
_cell.angle_alpha   90.00
_cell.angle_beta   90.00
_cell.angle_gamma   90.00
#
_symmetry.space_group_name_H-M   'P 1'
#
loop_
_entity.id
_entity.type
_entity.pdbx_description
1 polymer ?
#
loop_
_entity_poly.entity_id
_entity_poly.type
_entity_poly.pdbx_seq_one_letter_code
_entity_poly.pdbx_strand_id
1 'polypeptide(L)'
;MSDILFIADFFADQVPGGGELNNEVLVEKLYKRGHTVRKVNSHLVKHMDLLCNKNIIVSNFVNLSEDNKKELQSKNYIIYEHDHKYLPGRNPGVYPEYCAPKEDIINRQFYAKAKAVLCQSQFHANIARKNLELDNIVSLGGNLWSDKHLGILEEICKDPQRQDRHAIIMSNTKHKNTAGAIN
;
A
#
# COMPACT_ATOMS: atom_id res chain seq x y z
N MET A 1 2.88 -25.34 -5.31
CA MET A 1 2.54 -24.02 -5.85
C MET A 1 2.13 -23.15 -4.67
N SER A 2 2.50 -21.88 -4.66
CA SER A 2 1.99 -20.94 -3.64
C SER A 2 0.52 -20.61 -3.90
N ASP A 3 -0.26 -20.39 -2.83
CA ASP A 3 -1.68 -20.03 -2.97
C ASP A 3 -1.85 -18.58 -3.39
N ILE A 4 -0.86 -17.73 -3.03
CA ILE A 4 -0.88 -16.30 -3.24
C ILE A 4 0.45 -15.84 -3.84
N LEU A 5 0.38 -15.08 -4.93
CA LEU A 5 1.49 -14.27 -5.45
C LEU A 5 1.38 -12.86 -4.88
N PHE A 6 2.42 -12.40 -4.19
CA PHE A 6 2.49 -11.04 -3.65
C PHE A 6 3.52 -10.24 -4.46
N ILE A 7 3.05 -9.21 -5.16
CA ILE A 7 3.87 -8.33 -6.01
C ILE A 7 4.04 -6.99 -5.32
N ALA A 8 5.28 -6.53 -5.16
CA ALA A 8 5.62 -5.20 -4.66
C ALA A 8 6.93 -4.70 -5.28
N ASP A 9 7.16 -3.38 -5.30
CA ASP A 9 8.43 -2.84 -5.79
C ASP A 9 9.60 -3.27 -4.91
N PHE A 10 9.39 -3.22 -3.58
CA PHE A 10 10.34 -3.69 -2.57
C PHE A 10 9.61 -4.42 -1.45
N PHE A 11 10.36 -5.20 -0.68
CA PHE A 11 9.92 -5.85 0.56
C PHE A 11 10.72 -5.31 1.76
N ALA A 12 10.25 -5.56 2.98
CA ALA A 12 10.82 -4.99 4.21
C ALA A 12 12.29 -5.37 4.47
N ASP A 13 12.72 -6.53 3.98
CA ASP A 13 14.11 -7.00 4.01
C ASP A 13 15.04 -6.25 3.03
N GLN A 14 14.47 -5.55 2.05
CA GLN A 14 15.20 -4.75 1.07
C GLN A 14 15.15 -3.25 1.43
N VAL A 15 13.97 -2.75 1.81
CA VAL A 15 13.73 -1.34 2.18
C VAL A 15 12.79 -1.29 3.37
N PRO A 16 13.21 -0.77 4.54
CA PRO A 16 12.37 -0.69 5.74
C PRO A 16 11.41 0.52 5.69
N GLY A 17 10.61 0.62 4.65
CA GLY A 17 9.58 1.66 4.50
C GLY A 17 8.25 1.26 5.16
N GLY A 18 7.38 2.26 5.42
CA GLY A 18 6.08 2.01 6.08
C GLY A 18 5.16 1.08 5.28
N GLY A 19 5.14 1.21 3.94
CA GLY A 19 4.38 0.32 3.07
C GLY A 19 4.91 -1.10 3.07
N GLU A 20 6.25 -1.25 3.02
CA GLU A 20 6.95 -2.53 3.00
C GLU A 20 6.76 -3.28 4.33
N LEU A 21 6.85 -2.57 5.48
CA LEU A 21 6.57 -3.14 6.81
C LEU A 21 5.09 -3.59 6.92
N ASN A 22 4.17 -2.82 6.36
CA ASN A 22 2.75 -3.18 6.32
C ASN A 22 2.50 -4.43 5.46
N ASN A 23 3.18 -4.53 4.32
CA ASN A 23 3.15 -5.72 3.46
C ASN A 23 3.67 -6.96 4.20
N GLU A 24 4.76 -6.84 4.96
CA GLU A 24 5.34 -7.95 5.71
C GLU A 24 4.37 -8.47 6.78
N VAL A 25 3.72 -7.58 7.52
CA VAL A 25 2.70 -7.97 8.50
C VAL A 25 1.53 -8.69 7.82
N LEU A 26 1.10 -8.25 6.63
CA LEU A 26 0.06 -8.94 5.86
C LEU A 26 0.52 -10.36 5.48
N VAL A 27 1.73 -10.50 4.98
CA VAL A 27 2.32 -11.80 4.63
C VAL A 27 2.39 -12.72 5.84
N GLU A 28 2.86 -12.24 6.99
CA GLU A 28 2.87 -13.01 8.25
C GLU A 28 1.47 -13.49 8.65
N LYS A 29 0.46 -12.61 8.55
CA LYS A 29 -0.93 -12.98 8.88
C LYS A 29 -1.51 -14.00 7.90
N LEU A 30 -1.13 -13.95 6.63
CA LEU A 30 -1.51 -14.96 5.63
C LEU A 30 -0.86 -16.32 5.94
N TYR A 31 0.41 -16.35 6.32
CA TYR A 31 1.07 -17.59 6.78
C TYR A 31 0.41 -18.16 8.03
N LYS A 32 0.10 -17.32 9.03
CA LYS A 32 -0.61 -17.78 10.25
C LYS A 32 -2.00 -18.38 9.94
N ARG A 33 -2.60 -18.02 8.80
CA ARG A 33 -3.88 -18.60 8.32
C ARG A 33 -3.72 -19.82 7.41
N GLY A 34 -2.49 -20.31 7.25
CA GLY A 34 -2.19 -21.52 6.48
C GLY A 34 -1.98 -21.29 4.98
N HIS A 35 -1.91 -20.02 4.52
CA HIS A 35 -1.62 -19.73 3.12
C HIS A 35 -0.12 -19.77 2.85
N THR A 36 0.26 -20.19 1.66
CA THR A 36 1.62 -20.05 1.14
C THR A 36 1.72 -18.81 0.26
N VAL A 37 2.68 -17.93 0.54
CA VAL A 37 2.86 -16.66 -0.16
C VAL A 37 4.21 -16.65 -0.87
N ARG A 38 4.19 -16.36 -2.17
CA ARG A 38 5.40 -16.10 -2.95
C ARG A 38 5.55 -14.60 -3.17
N LYS A 39 6.61 -14.02 -2.64
CA LYS A 39 6.98 -12.60 -2.82
C LYS A 39 7.77 -12.45 -4.13
N VAL A 40 7.41 -11.47 -4.97
CA VAL A 40 8.11 -11.14 -6.21
C VAL A 40 8.18 -9.62 -6.38
N ASN A 41 9.39 -9.08 -6.59
CA ASN A 41 9.54 -7.67 -6.92
C ASN A 41 8.87 -7.34 -8.26
N SER A 42 8.19 -6.21 -8.36
CA SER A 42 7.35 -5.85 -9.51
C SER A 42 8.12 -5.84 -10.84
N HIS A 43 9.37 -5.39 -10.85
CA HIS A 43 10.25 -5.38 -12.05
C HIS A 43 10.77 -6.77 -12.45
N LEU A 44 10.62 -7.79 -11.59
CA LEU A 44 11.05 -9.16 -11.85
C LEU A 44 9.89 -10.10 -12.21
N VAL A 45 8.66 -9.60 -12.23
CA VAL A 45 7.47 -10.39 -12.56
C VAL A 45 7.57 -10.92 -13.99
N LYS A 46 7.42 -12.24 -14.13
CA LYS A 46 7.40 -12.93 -15.42
C LYS A 46 6.00 -13.43 -15.75
N HIS A 47 5.71 -13.60 -17.03
CA HIS A 47 4.45 -14.18 -17.49
C HIS A 47 4.09 -15.49 -16.76
N MET A 48 5.05 -16.38 -16.54
CA MET A 48 4.83 -17.64 -15.82
C MET A 48 4.39 -17.43 -14.36
N ASP A 49 4.81 -16.35 -13.71
CA ASP A 49 4.36 -16.03 -12.35
C ASP A 49 2.87 -15.73 -12.34
N LEU A 50 2.38 -15.02 -13.36
CA LEU A 50 0.98 -14.66 -13.50
C LEU A 50 0.10 -15.84 -13.96
N LEU A 51 0.65 -16.79 -14.70
CA LEU A 51 -0.08 -18.00 -15.13
C LEU A 51 -0.24 -19.01 -13.98
N CYS A 52 0.79 -19.18 -13.15
CA CYS A 52 0.81 -20.24 -12.15
C CYS A 52 0.08 -19.88 -10.85
N ASN A 53 -0.31 -18.62 -10.65
CA ASN A 53 -0.95 -18.18 -9.40
C ASN A 53 -2.39 -17.70 -9.64
N LYS A 54 -3.31 -18.25 -8.83
CA LYS A 54 -4.74 -17.96 -8.93
C LYS A 54 -5.16 -16.70 -8.18
N ASN A 55 -4.46 -16.37 -7.10
CA ASN A 55 -4.73 -15.20 -6.26
C ASN A 55 -3.50 -14.31 -6.24
N ILE A 56 -3.68 -13.04 -6.57
CA ILE A 56 -2.58 -12.09 -6.69
C ILE A 56 -2.88 -10.86 -5.84
N ILE A 57 -1.90 -10.48 -5.02
CA ILE A 57 -1.90 -9.21 -4.28
C ILE A 57 -0.85 -8.33 -4.92
N VAL A 58 -1.25 -7.14 -5.35
CA VAL A 58 -0.35 -6.13 -5.90
C VAL A 58 -0.33 -4.95 -4.93
N SER A 59 0.82 -4.67 -4.37
CA SER A 59 0.99 -3.54 -3.45
C SER A 59 1.68 -2.35 -4.17
N ASN A 60 2.96 -2.15 -3.95
CA ASN A 60 3.71 -1.15 -4.70
C ASN A 60 4.03 -1.68 -6.10
N PHE A 61 3.65 -0.93 -7.15
CA PHE A 61 3.75 -1.40 -8.54
C PHE A 61 4.26 -0.31 -9.51
N VAL A 62 5.04 0.64 -8.99
CA VAL A 62 5.63 1.70 -9.83
C VAL A 62 6.55 1.12 -10.91
N ASN A 63 7.29 0.06 -10.55
CA ASN A 63 8.22 -0.63 -11.44
C ASN A 63 7.60 -1.81 -12.20
N LEU A 64 6.29 -2.03 -12.09
CA LEU A 64 5.59 -3.09 -12.84
C LEU A 64 5.40 -2.65 -14.29
N SER A 65 5.83 -3.50 -15.24
CA SER A 65 5.71 -3.19 -16.68
C SER A 65 4.26 -3.04 -17.11
N GLU A 66 4.02 -2.23 -18.13
CA GLU A 66 2.68 -2.05 -18.71
C GLU A 66 2.11 -3.36 -19.27
N ASP A 67 2.95 -4.24 -19.81
CA ASP A 67 2.49 -5.54 -20.31
C ASP A 67 2.03 -6.44 -19.16
N ASN A 68 2.75 -6.47 -18.03
CA ASN A 68 2.31 -7.21 -16.85
C ASN A 68 1.04 -6.61 -16.25
N LYS A 69 0.89 -5.27 -16.24
CA LYS A 69 -0.37 -4.63 -15.81
C LYS A 69 -1.54 -5.03 -16.72
N LYS A 70 -1.33 -5.06 -18.04
CA LYS A 70 -2.37 -5.52 -19.01
C LYS A 70 -2.73 -6.97 -18.78
N GLU A 71 -1.75 -7.85 -18.60
CA GLU A 71 -2.00 -9.25 -18.33
C GLU A 71 -2.78 -9.46 -17.03
N LEU A 72 -2.40 -8.78 -15.95
CA LEU A 72 -3.09 -8.82 -14.66
C LEU A 72 -4.57 -8.44 -14.76
N GLN A 73 -4.95 -7.55 -15.67
CA GLN A 73 -6.35 -7.14 -15.84
C GLN A 73 -7.27 -8.31 -16.25
N SER A 74 -6.73 -9.41 -16.72
CA SER A 74 -7.48 -10.67 -17.02
C SER A 74 -7.46 -11.67 -15.86
N LYS A 75 -6.78 -11.36 -14.75
CA LYS A 75 -6.58 -12.26 -13.61
C LYS A 75 -7.39 -11.85 -12.38
N ASN A 76 -7.40 -12.72 -11.38
CA ASN A 76 -7.99 -12.42 -10.09
C ASN A 76 -6.93 -11.75 -9.19
N TYR A 77 -6.97 -10.44 -9.06
CA TYR A 77 -6.03 -9.68 -8.23
C TYR A 77 -6.73 -8.61 -7.41
N ILE A 78 -6.09 -8.24 -6.32
CA ILE A 78 -6.42 -7.08 -5.51
C ILE A 78 -5.24 -6.11 -5.49
N ILE A 79 -5.51 -4.83 -5.28
CA ILE A 79 -4.50 -3.80 -5.05
C ILE A 79 -4.50 -3.47 -3.56
N TYR A 80 -3.34 -3.59 -2.89
CA TYR A 80 -3.12 -3.08 -1.55
C TYR A 80 -2.43 -1.72 -1.65
N GLU A 81 -3.24 -0.67 -1.61
CA GLU A 81 -2.83 0.69 -1.97
C GLU A 81 -2.21 1.44 -0.78
N HIS A 82 -1.02 2.01 -1.00
CA HIS A 82 -0.29 2.76 0.03
C HIS A 82 -0.13 4.26 -0.28
N ASP A 83 -0.05 4.67 -1.56
CA ASP A 83 0.43 6.01 -1.91
C ASP A 83 -0.09 6.63 -3.22
N HIS A 84 -1.35 6.39 -3.59
CA HIS A 84 -2.02 7.04 -4.73
C HIS A 84 -1.32 6.88 -6.09
N LYS A 85 -0.93 5.64 -6.47
CA LYS A 85 -0.24 5.34 -7.74
C LYS A 85 -1.07 5.56 -9.01
N TYR A 86 -2.28 6.04 -8.86
CA TYR A 86 -3.08 6.56 -9.96
C TYR A 86 -2.72 8.02 -10.35
N LEU A 87 -1.76 8.63 -9.64
CA LEU A 87 -1.19 9.94 -9.95
C LEU A 87 0.31 9.79 -10.26
N PRO A 88 0.86 10.50 -11.26
CA PRO A 88 2.29 10.46 -11.57
C PRO A 88 3.17 10.84 -10.37
N GLY A 89 2.77 11.88 -9.64
CA GLY A 89 3.48 12.36 -8.45
C GLY A 89 3.09 11.65 -7.15
N ARG A 90 2.11 10.74 -7.17
CA ARG A 90 1.59 10.00 -6.01
C ARG A 90 1.17 10.88 -4.82
N ASN A 91 0.91 12.16 -5.07
CA ASN A 91 0.53 13.12 -4.05
C ASN A 91 -0.73 13.90 -4.46
N PRO A 92 -1.91 13.52 -3.99
CA PRO A 92 -3.15 14.26 -4.27
C PRO A 92 -3.19 15.64 -3.61
N GLY A 93 -2.36 15.89 -2.59
CA GLY A 93 -2.31 17.16 -1.86
C GLY A 93 -1.81 18.36 -2.70
N VAL A 94 -1.28 18.13 -3.92
CA VAL A 94 -0.92 19.20 -4.83
C VAL A 94 -2.11 19.74 -5.64
N TYR A 95 -3.25 19.04 -5.60
CA TYR A 95 -4.47 19.42 -6.31
C TYR A 95 -5.51 20.02 -5.35
N PRO A 96 -6.31 21.00 -5.80
CA PRO A 96 -7.41 21.54 -5.02
C PRO A 96 -8.35 20.42 -4.53
N GLU A 97 -8.71 20.46 -3.26
CA GLU A 97 -9.57 19.44 -2.63
C GLU A 97 -9.13 17.99 -2.86
N TYR A 98 -7.84 17.75 -3.08
CA TYR A 98 -7.26 16.43 -3.39
C TYR A 98 -7.80 15.79 -4.68
N CYS A 99 -8.34 16.57 -5.62
CA CYS A 99 -8.95 16.10 -6.85
C CYS A 99 -8.11 16.52 -8.05
N ALA A 100 -7.47 15.54 -8.69
CA ALA A 100 -6.69 15.77 -9.91
C ALA A 100 -7.59 15.89 -11.14
N PRO A 101 -7.20 16.65 -12.17
CA PRO A 101 -7.87 16.63 -13.45
C PRO A 101 -7.76 15.22 -14.10
N LYS A 102 -8.73 14.89 -14.96
CA LYS A 102 -8.82 13.53 -15.53
C LYS A 102 -7.60 13.12 -16.37
N GLU A 103 -6.99 14.08 -17.02
CA GLU A 103 -5.76 13.91 -17.82
C GLU A 103 -4.53 13.51 -17.00
N ASP A 104 -4.51 13.83 -15.70
CA ASP A 104 -3.45 13.46 -14.77
C ASP A 104 -3.66 12.08 -14.14
N ILE A 105 -4.84 11.47 -14.35
CA ILE A 105 -5.14 10.14 -13.81
C ILE A 105 -4.50 9.06 -14.68
N ILE A 106 -3.54 8.35 -14.10
CA ILE A 106 -2.87 7.20 -14.72
C ILE A 106 -3.37 5.89 -14.11
N ASN A 107 -3.07 4.77 -14.74
CA ASN A 107 -3.39 3.42 -14.24
C ASN A 107 -4.88 3.17 -13.94
N ARG A 108 -5.82 4.05 -14.29
CA ARG A 108 -7.24 3.93 -13.93
C ARG A 108 -7.83 2.56 -14.30
N GLN A 109 -7.52 2.06 -15.50
CA GLN A 109 -8.01 0.77 -15.96
C GLN A 109 -7.47 -0.40 -15.12
N PHE A 110 -6.22 -0.32 -14.66
CA PHE A 110 -5.62 -1.30 -13.77
C PHE A 110 -6.33 -1.31 -12.41
N TYR A 111 -6.69 -0.15 -11.85
CA TYR A 111 -7.51 -0.09 -10.64
C TYR A 111 -8.94 -0.61 -10.85
N ALA A 112 -9.56 -0.27 -11.98
CA ALA A 112 -10.93 -0.67 -12.29
C ALA A 112 -11.10 -2.19 -12.45
N LYS A 113 -10.07 -2.89 -12.95
CA LYS A 113 -10.09 -4.34 -13.14
C LYS A 113 -9.70 -5.14 -11.90
N ALA A 114 -9.13 -4.51 -10.88
CA ALA A 114 -8.87 -5.16 -9.61
C ALA A 114 -10.19 -5.57 -8.95
N LYS A 115 -10.22 -6.74 -8.32
CA LYS A 115 -11.37 -7.21 -7.55
C LYS A 115 -11.70 -6.29 -6.38
N ALA A 116 -10.68 -5.73 -5.75
CA ALA A 116 -10.78 -4.70 -4.73
C ALA A 116 -9.49 -3.87 -4.69
N VAL A 117 -9.63 -2.60 -4.33
CA VAL A 117 -8.53 -1.70 -3.99
C VAL A 117 -8.61 -1.41 -2.49
N LEU A 118 -7.66 -1.92 -1.73
CA LEU A 118 -7.66 -1.83 -0.27
C LEU A 118 -6.83 -0.63 0.18
N CYS A 119 -7.48 0.38 0.70
CA CYS A 119 -6.86 1.59 1.24
C CYS A 119 -6.73 1.52 2.76
N GLN A 120 -5.65 2.05 3.30
CA GLN A 120 -5.32 1.97 4.73
C GLN A 120 -6.29 2.76 5.63
N SER A 121 -6.91 3.83 5.14
CA SER A 121 -7.83 4.64 5.93
C SER A 121 -9.07 5.05 5.11
N GLN A 122 -10.12 5.47 5.80
CA GLN A 122 -11.31 6.01 5.16
C GLN A 122 -11.01 7.29 4.36
N PHE A 123 -10.11 8.14 4.89
CA PHE A 123 -9.68 9.35 4.20
C PHE A 123 -8.97 9.01 2.87
N HIS A 124 -8.02 8.08 2.90
CA HIS A 124 -7.35 7.58 1.70
C HIS A 124 -8.35 6.99 0.68
N ALA A 125 -9.27 6.14 1.14
CA ALA A 125 -10.29 5.54 0.29
C ALA A 125 -11.19 6.59 -0.36
N ASN A 126 -11.59 7.63 0.38
CA ASN A 126 -12.44 8.71 -0.14
C ASN A 126 -11.72 9.52 -1.23
N ILE A 127 -10.43 9.85 -1.02
CA ILE A 127 -9.60 10.53 -2.04
C ILE A 127 -9.47 9.64 -3.29
N ALA A 128 -9.17 8.36 -3.13
CA ALA A 128 -9.05 7.43 -4.25
C ALA A 128 -10.37 7.30 -5.03
N ARG A 129 -11.52 7.19 -4.34
CA ARG A 129 -12.84 7.17 -4.99
C ARG A 129 -13.13 8.45 -5.76
N LYS A 130 -12.83 9.61 -5.17
CA LYS A 130 -13.05 10.93 -5.81
C LYS A 130 -12.28 11.05 -7.12
N ASN A 131 -11.04 10.55 -7.17
CA ASN A 131 -10.17 10.65 -8.35
C ASN A 131 -10.44 9.57 -9.40
N LEU A 132 -10.68 8.33 -8.96
CA LEU A 132 -10.82 7.19 -9.86
C LEU A 132 -12.26 6.96 -10.34
N GLU A 133 -13.26 7.45 -9.59
CA GLU A 133 -14.69 7.21 -9.84
C GLU A 133 -14.97 5.69 -9.94
N LEU A 134 -14.54 4.91 -8.92
CA LEU A 134 -14.65 3.45 -8.88
C LEU A 134 -15.30 2.99 -7.56
N ASP A 135 -16.11 1.93 -7.63
CA ASP A 135 -16.85 1.36 -6.50
C ASP A 135 -16.09 0.24 -5.77
N ASN A 136 -15.05 -0.32 -6.38
CA ASN A 136 -14.25 -1.41 -5.81
C ASN A 136 -13.19 -0.97 -4.79
N ILE A 137 -13.25 0.29 -4.32
CA ILE A 137 -12.30 0.86 -3.35
C ILE A 137 -12.84 0.69 -1.93
N VAL A 138 -12.07 0.02 -1.08
CA VAL A 138 -12.45 -0.36 0.28
C VAL A 138 -11.45 0.21 1.29
N SER A 139 -11.96 0.77 2.39
CA SER A 139 -11.14 1.16 3.53
C SER A 139 -10.93 -0.02 4.48
N LEU A 140 -9.69 -0.24 4.89
CA LEU A 140 -9.33 -1.22 5.94
C LEU A 140 -9.44 -0.63 7.36
N GLY A 141 -9.67 0.68 7.50
CA GLY A 141 -9.79 1.36 8.78
C GLY A 141 -8.45 1.67 9.48
N GLY A 142 -7.33 1.19 8.98
CA GLY A 142 -6.01 1.44 9.56
C GLY A 142 -4.90 0.61 8.92
N ASN A 143 -3.69 0.82 9.40
CA ASN A 143 -2.53 0.03 9.06
C ASN A 143 -2.50 -1.30 9.83
N LEU A 144 -1.84 -2.30 9.25
CA LEU A 144 -1.53 -3.53 9.97
C LEU A 144 -0.30 -3.33 10.86
N TRP A 145 -0.41 -3.81 12.08
CA TRP A 145 0.70 -3.82 13.04
C TRP A 145 1.03 -5.25 13.44
N SER A 146 2.30 -5.55 13.62
CA SER A 146 2.71 -6.83 14.16
C SER A 146 2.37 -6.92 15.66
N ASP A 147 2.10 -8.12 16.16
CA ASP A 147 1.82 -8.36 17.57
C ASP A 147 2.97 -7.85 18.46
N LYS A 148 4.23 -7.95 17.96
CA LYS A 148 5.41 -7.39 18.63
C LYS A 148 5.34 -5.87 18.78
N HIS A 149 4.99 -5.14 17.69
CA HIS A 149 4.88 -3.68 17.76
C HIS A 149 3.72 -3.23 18.65
N LEU A 150 2.59 -3.96 18.61
CA LEU A 150 1.46 -3.67 19.50
C LEU A 150 1.85 -3.87 20.97
N GLY A 151 2.58 -4.93 21.31
CA GLY A 151 3.09 -5.15 22.66
C GLY A 151 4.04 -4.03 23.14
N ILE A 152 4.95 -3.57 22.28
CA ILE A 152 5.83 -2.43 22.62
C ILE A 152 5.01 -1.15 22.89
N LEU A 153 4.03 -0.86 22.05
CA LEU A 153 3.15 0.31 22.22
C LEU A 153 2.33 0.20 23.51
N GLU A 154 1.85 -0.99 23.84
CA GLU A 154 1.12 -1.24 25.08
C GLU A 154 2.00 -1.00 26.31
N GLU A 155 3.25 -1.48 26.31
CA GLU A 155 4.21 -1.22 27.41
C GLU A 155 4.53 0.28 27.55
N ILE A 156 4.75 0.98 26.42
CA ILE A 156 4.97 2.44 26.45
C ILE A 156 3.74 3.17 27.02
N CYS A 157 2.53 2.73 26.72
CA CYS A 157 1.31 3.34 27.27
C CYS A 157 1.16 3.16 28.79
N LYS A 158 1.77 2.12 29.35
CA LYS A 158 1.77 1.85 30.82
C LYS A 158 2.84 2.63 31.58
N ASP A 159 3.80 3.27 30.90
CA ASP A 159 4.88 4.02 31.54
C ASP A 159 4.34 5.24 32.29
N PRO A 160 4.46 5.29 33.65
CA PRO A 160 3.98 6.41 34.45
C PRO A 160 4.83 7.70 34.25
N GLN A 161 6.02 7.60 33.67
CA GLN A 161 6.88 8.74 33.33
C GLN A 161 6.58 9.33 31.94
N ARG A 162 5.62 8.77 31.21
CA ARG A 162 5.20 9.26 29.91
C ARG A 162 4.77 10.73 30.01
N GLN A 163 5.38 11.56 29.15
CA GLN A 163 5.04 12.97 29.06
C GLN A 163 4.15 13.20 27.82
N ASP A 164 2.97 13.80 28.01
CA ASP A 164 1.98 13.99 26.94
C ASP A 164 2.31 15.14 25.96
N ARG A 165 3.48 15.77 26.09
CA ARG A 165 3.86 16.97 25.33
C ARG A 165 5.05 16.78 24.39
N HIS A 166 5.40 15.55 24.03
CA HIS A 166 6.51 15.29 23.11
C HIS A 166 6.00 14.89 21.73
N ALA A 167 6.56 15.53 20.70
CA ALA A 167 6.40 15.13 19.31
C ALA A 167 7.72 14.55 18.79
N ILE A 168 7.65 13.48 18.03
CA ILE A 168 8.80 12.91 17.35
C ILE A 168 8.77 13.35 15.88
N ILE A 169 9.85 14.02 15.44
CA ILE A 169 10.05 14.40 14.05
C ILE A 169 10.97 13.36 13.42
N MET A 170 10.42 12.57 12.51
CA MET A 170 11.10 11.39 11.96
C MET A 170 12.00 11.68 10.75
N SER A 171 11.96 12.88 10.15
CA SER A 171 12.67 13.17 8.89
C SER A 171 12.71 14.65 8.59
N ASN A 172 13.82 15.14 8.01
CA ASN A 172 13.97 16.52 7.52
C ASN A 172 13.54 16.70 6.06
N THR A 173 12.82 15.75 5.48
CA THR A 173 12.41 15.82 4.08
C THR A 173 11.18 16.71 3.90
N LYS A 174 11.16 17.48 2.81
CA LYS A 174 10.07 18.42 2.48
C LYS A 174 8.68 17.76 2.49
N HIS A 175 8.56 16.54 1.98
CA HIS A 175 7.29 15.82 1.92
C HIS A 175 6.77 15.34 3.28
N LYS A 176 7.60 15.34 4.32
CA LYS A 176 7.19 15.03 5.70
C LYS A 176 6.78 16.28 6.48
N ASN A 177 6.86 17.44 5.84
CA ASN A 177 6.48 18.74 6.41
C ASN A 177 7.13 19.05 7.77
N THR A 178 8.37 18.66 7.95
CA THR A 178 9.11 18.84 9.22
C THR A 178 9.16 20.32 9.62
N ALA A 179 9.40 21.23 8.67
CA ALA A 179 9.44 22.67 8.93
C ALA A 179 8.09 23.20 9.47
N GLY A 180 6.96 22.70 8.92
CA GLY A 180 5.63 23.06 9.40
C GLY A 180 5.25 22.44 10.75
N ALA A 181 5.91 21.35 11.15
CA ALA A 181 5.67 20.70 12.44
C ALA A 181 6.47 21.33 13.60
N ILE A 182 7.51 22.13 13.29
CA ILE A 182 8.34 22.83 14.29
C ILE A 182 7.78 24.22 14.64
N ASN A 183 7.00 24.82 13.75
CA ASN A 183 6.35 26.12 13.95
C ASN A 183 4.96 25.93 14.58
#